data_ef2b330ed8b13cf3d00f18a1c34a2740
#
_entry.id   ef2b330ed8b13cf3d00f18a1c34a2740
#
_cell.length_a   1.000
_cell.length_b   1.000
_cell.length_c   1.000
_cell.angle_alpha   90.00
_cell.angle_beta   90.00
_cell.angle_gamma   90.00
#
_symmetry.space_group_name_H-M   'P 1'
#
loop_
_entity.id
_entity.type
_entity.pdbx_description
1 polymer ?
#
loop_
_entity_poly.entity_id
_entity_poly.type
_entity_poly.pdbx_seq_one_letter_code
_entity_poly.pdbx_strand_id
1 'polypeptide(L)'
;TGGKTVTLKTVGLFCLMACSGILIPARENSSIFVFDNVFADIGDEQSIQESLSTFSSHMVNIIEILKEATSSSLVLLDELGSGTDPVEGASLAISILENLHTLGALTICTTHYPELKKYALTHEGFENASSDFDVEHLRPTYKLLIGIPGKSNAFAISSKLGLPDYIIEDAKSHIDSDNEQFEDVLSEIERQRIQIEKDQETIAVYKSQIKSLKRDYELKTEKLNEQRDKILNKAREEAVDILKEAKETADEAIKTINKYGKSGNTR
;
A
#
# COMPACT_ATOMS: atom_id res chain seq x y z
N THR A 1 7.46 20.57 5.07
CA THR A 1 6.28 20.47 5.92
C THR A 1 5.79 19.03 6.12
N GLY A 2 5.79 18.12 5.17
CA GLY A 2 5.24 16.75 5.31
C GLY A 2 6.15 15.69 5.96
N GLY A 3 7.32 16.04 6.49
CA GLY A 3 8.24 15.06 7.11
C GLY A 3 9.30 14.48 6.15
N LYS A 4 9.58 15.12 5.02
CA LYS A 4 10.58 14.67 4.03
C LYS A 4 11.96 14.44 4.62
N THR A 5 12.53 15.45 5.31
CA THR A 5 13.80 15.35 6.01
C THR A 5 13.81 14.26 7.09
N VAL A 6 12.69 14.09 7.81
CA VAL A 6 12.54 13.03 8.81
C VAL A 6 12.59 11.66 8.12
N THR A 7 11.95 11.50 6.97
CA THR A 7 12.00 10.27 6.19
C THR A 7 13.41 9.93 5.75
N LEU A 8 14.16 10.89 5.19
CA LEU A 8 15.58 10.71 4.82
C LEU A 8 16.42 10.25 6.00
N LYS A 9 16.33 10.96 7.12
CA LYS A 9 17.05 10.62 8.35
C LYS A 9 16.68 9.23 8.85
N THR A 10 15.40 8.86 8.79
CA THR A 10 14.92 7.53 9.21
C THR A 10 15.51 6.42 8.35
N VAL A 11 15.50 6.58 7.01
CA VAL A 11 16.07 5.58 6.10
C VAL A 11 17.56 5.39 6.37
N GLY A 12 18.33 6.50 6.42
CA GLY A 12 19.76 6.44 6.71
C GLY A 12 20.07 5.77 8.06
N LEU A 13 19.34 6.16 9.10
CA LEU A 13 19.51 5.60 10.43
C LEU A 13 19.19 4.10 10.46
N PHE A 14 18.13 3.66 9.82
CA PHE A 14 17.76 2.24 9.77
C PHE A 14 18.82 1.41 9.04
N CYS A 15 19.39 1.93 7.94
CA CYS A 15 20.50 1.25 7.25
C CYS A 15 21.73 1.12 8.17
N LEU A 16 22.13 2.20 8.84
CA LEU A 16 23.26 2.18 9.75
C LEU A 16 23.02 1.26 10.97
N MET A 17 21.83 1.28 11.55
CA MET A 17 21.46 0.39 12.66
C MET A 17 21.50 -1.08 12.23
N ALA A 18 20.92 -1.41 11.07
CA ALA A 18 20.93 -2.78 10.56
C ALA A 18 22.36 -3.28 10.26
N CYS A 19 23.20 -2.46 9.61
CA CYS A 19 24.61 -2.77 9.37
C CYS A 19 25.43 -2.94 10.67
N SER A 20 24.99 -2.28 11.75
CA SER A 20 25.61 -2.40 13.08
C SER A 20 25.01 -3.55 13.93
N GLY A 21 24.09 -4.34 13.40
CA GLY A 21 23.42 -5.41 14.13
C GLY A 21 22.42 -4.93 15.18
N ILE A 22 21.98 -3.69 15.11
CA ILE A 22 20.96 -3.11 15.99
C ILE A 22 19.57 -3.39 15.42
N LEU A 23 18.61 -3.77 16.26
CA LEU A 23 17.22 -3.99 15.85
C LEU A 23 16.57 -2.69 15.39
N ILE A 24 15.86 -2.76 14.26
CA ILE A 24 15.08 -1.64 13.71
C ILE A 24 13.59 -1.85 13.96
N PRO A 25 12.80 -0.79 14.19
CA PRO A 25 11.35 -0.87 14.34
C PRO A 25 10.68 -1.04 12.97
N ALA A 26 10.78 -2.24 12.40
CA ALA A 26 10.20 -2.60 11.11
C ALA A 26 9.26 -3.80 11.23
N ARG A 27 8.41 -4.03 10.23
CA ARG A 27 7.52 -5.19 10.19
C ARG A 27 8.34 -6.47 9.98
N GLU A 28 7.78 -7.60 10.41
CA GLU A 28 8.31 -8.91 10.07
C GLU A 28 8.45 -9.06 8.55
N ASN A 29 9.50 -9.71 8.12
CA ASN A 29 9.87 -9.88 6.70
C ASN A 29 10.28 -8.59 5.96
N SER A 30 10.60 -7.52 6.67
CA SER A 30 11.28 -6.36 6.08
C SER A 30 12.71 -6.74 5.69
N SER A 31 13.18 -6.23 4.55
CA SER A 31 14.56 -6.44 4.09
C SER A 31 15.24 -5.10 3.88
N ILE A 32 16.53 -5.04 4.20
CA ILE A 32 17.38 -3.88 3.96
C ILE A 32 18.58 -4.33 3.14
N PHE A 33 18.95 -3.54 2.13
CA PHE A 33 20.18 -3.73 1.40
C PHE A 33 21.37 -3.31 2.27
N VAL A 34 22.47 -4.07 2.22
CA VAL A 34 23.71 -3.74 2.93
C VAL A 34 24.55 -2.85 2.02
N PHE A 35 24.69 -1.60 2.41
CA PHE A 35 25.49 -0.61 1.69
C PHE A 35 26.92 -0.57 2.25
N ASP A 36 27.90 -0.38 1.34
CA ASP A 36 29.29 -0.17 1.74
C ASP A 36 29.47 1.22 2.38
N ASN A 37 28.76 2.20 1.84
CA ASN A 37 28.80 3.58 2.34
C ASN A 37 27.38 4.17 2.40
N VAL A 38 27.13 5.02 3.40
CA VAL A 38 25.92 5.83 3.53
C VAL A 38 26.36 7.28 3.61
N PHE A 39 26.11 8.02 2.54
CA PHE A 39 26.40 9.45 2.46
C PHE A 39 25.14 10.26 2.72
N ALA A 40 25.29 11.38 3.42
CA ALA A 40 24.16 12.23 3.74
C ALA A 40 24.56 13.72 3.66
N ASP A 41 23.78 14.46 2.87
CA ASP A 41 23.74 15.92 2.89
C ASP A 41 22.37 16.34 3.40
N ILE A 42 22.25 16.46 4.73
CA ILE A 42 20.97 16.67 5.44
C ILE A 42 21.13 17.71 6.53
N GLY A 43 20.41 18.79 6.42
CA GLY A 43 20.29 19.83 7.44
C GLY A 43 20.77 21.19 6.99
N ASP A 44 20.33 22.24 7.69
CA ASP A 44 20.81 23.59 7.56
C ASP A 44 22.13 23.71 8.34
N GLU A 45 23.25 23.78 7.68
CA GLU A 45 24.50 24.18 8.33
C GLU A 45 24.44 25.66 8.69
N GLN A 46 23.73 25.97 9.78
CA GLN A 46 23.81 27.26 10.45
C GLN A 46 25.09 27.33 11.28
N SER A 47 26.22 26.93 10.71
CA SER A 47 27.50 27.16 11.40
C SER A 47 27.89 28.62 11.24
N ILE A 48 27.84 29.37 12.32
CA ILE A 48 28.20 30.80 12.44
C ILE A 48 29.67 31.05 12.02
N GLN A 49 30.44 30.03 11.71
CA GLN A 49 31.89 30.09 11.48
C GLN A 49 32.34 30.01 10.01
N GLU A 50 31.47 29.65 9.05
CA GLU A 50 31.85 29.58 7.63
C GLU A 50 31.15 30.67 6.81
N SER A 51 31.96 31.46 6.12
CA SER A 51 31.55 32.60 5.26
C SER A 51 30.94 32.14 3.93
N LEU A 52 30.68 30.85 3.75
CA LEU A 52 30.05 30.31 2.55
C LEU A 52 28.53 30.43 2.63
N SER A 53 27.86 30.72 1.50
CA SER A 53 26.42 30.65 1.43
C SER A 53 25.94 29.21 1.64
N THR A 54 24.73 29.02 2.13
CA THR A 54 24.12 27.68 2.35
C THR A 54 24.26 26.78 1.12
N PHE A 55 24.05 27.34 -0.08
CA PHE A 55 24.24 26.61 -1.35
C PHE A 55 25.68 26.09 -1.53
N SER A 56 26.68 26.94 -1.22
CA SER A 56 28.09 26.57 -1.40
C SER A 56 28.52 25.46 -0.44
N SER A 57 28.03 25.46 0.80
CA SER A 57 28.31 24.41 1.79
C SER A 57 27.75 23.05 1.34
N HIS A 58 26.47 23.01 0.91
CA HIS A 58 25.87 21.80 0.36
C HIS A 58 26.64 21.32 -0.88
N MET A 59 27.05 22.23 -1.77
CA MET A 59 27.76 21.86 -3.00
C MET A 59 29.13 21.25 -2.70
N VAL A 60 29.89 21.77 -1.74
CA VAL A 60 31.16 21.17 -1.30
C VAL A 60 30.95 19.73 -0.84
N ASN A 61 29.96 19.47 0.01
CA ASN A 61 29.65 18.15 0.51
C ASN A 61 29.21 17.20 -0.62
N ILE A 62 28.34 17.66 -1.53
CA ILE A 62 27.91 16.88 -2.70
C ILE A 62 29.10 16.53 -3.61
N ILE A 63 30.05 17.45 -3.82
CA ILE A 63 31.26 17.18 -4.59
C ILE A 63 32.10 16.06 -3.96
N GLU A 64 32.23 16.01 -2.65
CA GLU A 64 32.92 14.94 -1.93
C GLU A 64 32.18 13.61 -2.07
N ILE A 65 30.84 13.63 -1.90
CA ILE A 65 30.00 12.45 -2.12
C ILE A 65 30.18 11.89 -3.53
N LEU A 66 30.15 12.75 -4.56
CA LEU A 66 30.32 12.32 -5.95
C LEU A 66 31.69 11.72 -6.26
N LYS A 67 32.74 12.08 -5.51
CA LYS A 67 34.08 11.48 -5.64
C LYS A 67 34.20 10.09 -5.00
N GLU A 68 33.44 9.84 -3.93
CA GLU A 68 33.58 8.64 -3.11
C GLU A 68 32.45 7.63 -3.31
N ALA A 69 31.31 8.05 -3.88
CA ALA A 69 30.15 7.18 -4.11
C ALA A 69 30.48 6.03 -5.08
N THR A 70 29.88 4.89 -4.83
CA THR A 70 30.00 3.67 -5.65
C THR A 70 28.60 3.10 -5.93
N SER A 71 28.51 2.07 -6.77
CA SER A 71 27.25 1.36 -7.03
C SER A 71 26.64 0.65 -5.79
N SER A 72 27.42 0.52 -4.72
CA SER A 72 26.96 -0.05 -3.44
C SER A 72 26.74 1.03 -2.37
N SER A 73 26.61 2.29 -2.77
CA SER A 73 26.38 3.41 -1.85
C SER A 73 24.91 3.80 -1.74
N LEU A 74 24.51 4.20 -0.54
CA LEU A 74 23.26 4.96 -0.30
C LEU A 74 23.59 6.44 -0.18
N VAL A 75 22.95 7.27 -1.00
CA VAL A 75 23.13 8.73 -1.00
C VAL A 75 21.81 9.41 -0.62
N LEU A 76 21.86 10.25 0.41
CA LEU A 76 20.71 10.97 0.97
C LEU A 76 20.93 12.47 0.85
N LEU A 77 20.12 13.14 0.04
CA LEU A 77 20.25 14.56 -0.26
C LEU A 77 18.98 15.32 0.15
N ASP A 78 19.10 16.25 1.06
CA ASP A 78 17.95 17.07 1.49
C ASP A 78 17.96 18.42 0.75
N GLU A 79 16.81 18.83 0.24
CA GLU A 79 16.58 20.09 -0.48
C GLU A 79 17.60 20.36 -1.63
N LEU A 80 17.90 19.31 -2.40
CA LEU A 80 18.91 19.35 -3.46
C LEU A 80 18.67 20.52 -4.43
N GLY A 81 19.72 21.34 -4.62
CA GLY A 81 19.72 22.50 -5.49
C GLY A 81 19.15 23.78 -4.85
N SER A 82 18.73 23.76 -3.59
CA SER A 82 18.21 24.95 -2.91
C SER A 82 19.29 26.00 -2.63
N GLY A 83 18.87 27.24 -2.40
CA GLY A 83 19.76 28.33 -2.03
C GLY A 83 20.44 29.08 -3.18
N THR A 84 20.06 28.81 -4.45
CA THR A 84 20.48 29.54 -5.64
C THR A 84 19.29 29.89 -6.55
N ASP A 85 19.53 30.37 -7.75
CA ASP A 85 18.50 30.57 -8.76
C ASP A 85 17.74 29.27 -9.03
N PRO A 86 16.40 29.26 -9.00
CA PRO A 86 15.60 28.03 -9.11
C PRO A 86 15.86 27.24 -10.39
N VAL A 87 16.11 27.92 -11.53
CA VAL A 87 16.35 27.26 -12.82
C VAL A 87 17.72 26.58 -12.84
N GLU A 88 18.73 27.29 -12.33
CA GLU A 88 20.10 26.75 -12.20
C GLU A 88 20.12 25.61 -11.18
N GLY A 89 19.49 25.79 -10.02
CA GLY A 89 19.40 24.79 -8.96
C GLY A 89 18.73 23.51 -9.41
N ALA A 90 17.60 23.62 -10.12
CA ALA A 90 16.89 22.46 -10.66
C ALA A 90 17.74 21.72 -11.72
N SER A 91 18.43 22.46 -12.61
CA SER A 91 19.27 21.87 -13.64
C SER A 91 20.48 21.13 -13.08
N LEU A 92 21.14 21.72 -12.07
CA LEU A 92 22.24 21.07 -11.36
C LEU A 92 21.76 19.82 -10.62
N ALA A 93 20.61 19.90 -9.96
CA ALA A 93 20.04 18.78 -9.24
C ALA A 93 19.75 17.58 -10.16
N ILE A 94 19.16 17.81 -11.33
CA ILE A 94 18.93 16.76 -12.34
C ILE A 94 20.26 16.12 -12.74
N SER A 95 21.26 16.91 -13.10
CA SER A 95 22.56 16.40 -13.55
C SER A 95 23.30 15.61 -12.47
N ILE A 96 23.21 16.02 -11.21
CA ILE A 96 23.75 15.26 -10.06
C ILE A 96 23.06 13.92 -9.92
N LEU A 97 21.73 13.91 -9.98
CA LEU A 97 20.93 12.69 -9.85
C LEU A 97 21.19 11.70 -11.01
N GLU A 98 21.30 12.20 -12.25
CA GLU A 98 21.68 11.38 -13.41
C GLU A 98 23.06 10.75 -13.25
N ASN A 99 24.02 11.51 -12.74
CA ASN A 99 25.37 10.99 -12.49
C ASN A 99 25.35 9.86 -11.45
N LEU A 100 24.67 10.05 -10.32
CA LEU A 100 24.54 9.05 -9.27
C LEU A 100 23.77 7.81 -9.76
N HIS A 101 22.73 8.00 -10.59
CA HIS A 101 21.99 6.92 -11.22
C HIS A 101 22.87 6.11 -12.18
N THR A 102 23.62 6.78 -13.04
CA THR A 102 24.56 6.13 -13.97
C THR A 102 25.64 5.34 -13.23
N LEU A 103 26.09 5.83 -12.08
CA LEU A 103 27.01 5.14 -11.20
C LEU A 103 26.39 3.88 -10.57
N GLY A 104 25.05 3.80 -10.49
CA GLY A 104 24.30 2.74 -9.86
C GLY A 104 24.10 2.92 -8.35
N ALA A 105 24.39 4.09 -7.79
CA ALA A 105 24.16 4.40 -6.37
C ALA A 105 22.67 4.53 -6.10
N LEU A 106 22.19 3.96 -4.98
CA LEU A 106 20.82 4.21 -4.53
C LEU A 106 20.73 5.61 -3.93
N THR A 107 19.94 6.48 -4.56
CA THR A 107 19.85 7.87 -4.15
C THR A 107 18.42 8.21 -3.73
N ILE A 108 18.27 8.88 -2.59
CA ILE A 108 17.01 9.46 -2.14
C ILE A 108 17.25 10.95 -1.96
N CYS A 109 16.50 11.79 -2.68
CA CYS A 109 16.59 13.23 -2.50
C CYS A 109 15.24 13.85 -2.19
N THR A 110 15.26 14.97 -1.47
CA THR A 110 14.09 15.83 -1.34
C THR A 110 14.28 17.09 -2.16
N THR A 111 13.19 17.62 -2.67
CA THR A 111 13.20 18.85 -3.46
C THR A 111 11.85 19.55 -3.40
N HIS A 112 11.85 20.85 -3.72
CA HIS A 112 10.66 21.65 -3.95
C HIS A 112 10.44 21.98 -5.43
N TYR A 113 11.38 21.60 -6.31
CA TYR A 113 11.34 21.96 -7.75
C TYR A 113 10.34 21.09 -8.53
N PRO A 114 9.38 21.72 -9.25
CA PRO A 114 8.46 21.00 -10.13
C PRO A 114 9.18 20.26 -11.27
N GLU A 115 10.32 20.80 -11.73
CA GLU A 115 11.14 20.23 -12.80
C GLU A 115 11.63 18.82 -12.46
N LEU A 116 12.07 18.60 -11.21
CA LEU A 116 12.51 17.28 -10.75
C LEU A 116 11.36 16.29 -10.65
N LYS A 117 10.17 16.76 -10.24
CA LYS A 117 8.97 15.92 -10.23
C LYS A 117 8.59 15.46 -11.64
N LYS A 118 8.61 16.39 -12.61
CA LYS A 118 8.36 16.11 -14.03
C LYS A 118 9.42 15.17 -14.61
N TYR A 119 10.69 15.41 -14.28
CA TYR A 119 11.82 14.58 -14.70
C TYR A 119 11.63 13.11 -14.26
N ALA A 120 11.33 12.88 -13.01
CA ALA A 120 11.12 11.53 -12.47
C ALA A 120 9.88 10.80 -13.03
N LEU A 121 8.91 11.51 -13.61
CA LEU A 121 7.76 10.87 -14.29
C LEU A 121 8.10 10.39 -15.70
N THR A 122 9.14 10.92 -16.31
CA THR A 122 9.47 10.70 -17.74
C THR A 122 10.76 9.91 -17.97
N HIS A 123 11.54 9.67 -16.92
CA HIS A 123 12.84 9.00 -17.01
C HIS A 123 12.84 7.71 -16.18
N GLU A 124 13.22 6.62 -16.85
CA GLU A 124 13.34 5.31 -16.22
C GLU A 124 14.45 5.30 -15.15
N GLY A 125 14.23 4.59 -14.05
CA GLY A 125 15.13 4.53 -12.91
C GLY A 125 14.95 5.66 -11.89
N PHE A 126 14.03 6.60 -12.15
CA PHE A 126 13.62 7.65 -11.21
C PHE A 126 12.17 7.45 -10.78
N GLU A 127 11.90 7.63 -9.51
CA GLU A 127 10.56 7.51 -8.98
C GLU A 127 10.23 8.65 -8.02
N ASN A 128 9.03 9.18 -8.15
CA ASN A 128 8.52 10.18 -7.24
C ASN A 128 8.03 9.54 -5.94
N ALA A 129 8.22 10.25 -4.84
CA ALA A 129 7.60 9.90 -3.58
C ALA A 129 7.09 11.18 -2.89
N SER A 130 5.93 11.10 -2.24
CA SER A 130 5.37 12.20 -1.48
C SER A 130 5.16 11.84 -0.02
N SER A 131 5.38 12.82 0.84
CA SER A 131 5.02 12.73 2.25
C SER A 131 3.58 13.21 2.42
N ASP A 132 2.72 12.33 2.91
CA ASP A 132 1.32 12.64 3.16
C ASP A 132 1.19 13.69 4.28
N PHE A 133 0.26 14.64 4.11
CA PHE A 133 0.05 15.75 5.04
C PHE A 133 -1.44 15.95 5.28
N ASP A 134 -1.84 15.90 6.55
CA ASP A 134 -3.19 16.20 6.98
C ASP A 134 -3.41 17.72 6.99
N VAL A 135 -4.00 18.21 5.89
CA VAL A 135 -4.32 19.64 5.73
C VAL A 135 -5.42 20.08 6.71
N GLU A 136 -6.27 19.15 7.15
CA GLU A 136 -7.36 19.48 8.07
C GLU A 136 -6.84 19.82 9.47
N HIS A 137 -5.86 19.05 9.95
CA HIS A 137 -5.26 19.25 11.27
C HIS A 137 -3.88 19.90 11.22
N LEU A 138 -3.40 20.31 10.05
CA LEU A 138 -2.09 20.96 9.79
C LEU A 138 -0.91 20.17 10.37
N ARG A 139 -0.90 18.85 10.20
CA ARG A 139 0.15 17.97 10.74
C ARG A 139 0.61 16.93 9.71
N PRO A 140 1.90 16.52 9.78
CA PRO A 140 2.40 15.42 8.97
C PRO A 140 1.79 14.10 9.46
N THR A 141 1.43 13.22 8.51
CA THR A 141 0.99 11.84 8.83
C THR A 141 2.17 10.88 8.92
N TYR A 142 3.35 11.30 8.44
CA TYR A 142 4.57 10.50 8.29
C TYR A 142 4.39 9.27 7.37
N LYS A 143 3.35 9.25 6.57
CA LYS A 143 3.13 8.24 5.55
C LYS A 143 3.85 8.65 4.26
N LEU A 144 4.72 7.79 3.76
CA LEU A 144 5.39 7.98 2.47
C LEU A 144 4.60 7.26 1.38
N LEU A 145 4.35 7.97 0.28
CA LEU A 145 3.61 7.50 -0.88
C LEU A 145 4.57 7.44 -2.07
N ILE A 146 4.97 6.21 -2.42
CA ILE A 146 5.89 5.95 -3.53
C ILE A 146 5.12 5.91 -4.85
N GLY A 147 5.72 6.37 -5.93
CA GLY A 147 5.14 6.42 -7.28
C GLY A 147 4.28 7.65 -7.55
N ILE A 148 4.06 8.52 -6.55
CA ILE A 148 3.17 9.67 -6.67
C ILE A 148 3.93 10.95 -6.30
N PRO A 149 4.05 11.91 -7.22
CA PRO A 149 4.62 13.22 -6.91
C PRO A 149 3.74 13.98 -5.91
N GLY A 150 4.38 14.68 -4.98
CA GLY A 150 3.69 15.45 -3.97
C GLY A 150 3.08 16.73 -4.53
N LYS A 151 1.82 16.98 -4.14
CA LYS A 151 1.12 18.24 -4.40
C LYS A 151 1.62 19.35 -3.49
N SER A 152 1.59 20.58 -3.96
CA SER A 152 1.78 21.76 -3.12
C SER A 152 0.53 22.05 -2.30
N ASN A 153 0.69 22.19 -0.98
CA ASN A 153 -0.40 22.54 -0.06
C ASN A 153 -0.29 23.98 0.48
N ALA A 154 0.56 24.80 -0.14
CA ALA A 154 0.85 26.15 0.37
C ALA A 154 -0.42 27.01 0.52
N PHE A 155 -1.27 27.06 -0.49
CA PHE A 155 -2.50 27.86 -0.44
C PHE A 155 -3.50 27.32 0.58
N ALA A 156 -3.69 26.00 0.65
CA ALA A 156 -4.58 25.38 1.62
C ALA A 156 -4.11 25.60 3.07
N ILE A 157 -2.81 25.51 3.29
CA ILE A 157 -2.20 25.80 4.60
C ILE A 157 -2.35 27.28 4.95
N SER A 158 -2.06 28.18 4.00
CA SER A 158 -2.16 29.62 4.21
C SER A 158 -3.59 30.08 4.53
N SER A 159 -4.58 29.54 3.82
CA SER A 159 -5.99 29.80 4.11
C SER A 159 -6.37 29.36 5.53
N LYS A 160 -5.96 28.16 5.92
CA LYS A 160 -6.20 27.64 7.29
C LYS A 160 -5.50 28.43 8.38
N LEU A 161 -4.35 29.02 8.08
CA LEU A 161 -3.63 29.91 9.00
C LEU A 161 -4.22 31.32 9.06
N GLY A 162 -5.22 31.63 8.24
CA GLY A 162 -5.96 32.89 8.28
C GLY A 162 -5.52 33.93 7.25
N LEU A 163 -4.74 33.56 6.22
CA LEU A 163 -4.47 34.45 5.11
C LEU A 163 -5.78 34.75 4.37
N PRO A 164 -6.13 36.05 4.12
CA PRO A 164 -7.37 36.40 3.43
C PRO A 164 -7.48 35.78 2.04
N ASP A 165 -8.68 35.29 1.68
CA ASP A 165 -8.91 34.56 0.44
C ASP A 165 -8.60 35.42 -0.81
N TYR A 166 -8.84 36.74 -0.75
CA TYR A 166 -8.50 37.63 -1.89
C TYR A 166 -7.01 37.66 -2.20
N ILE A 167 -6.13 37.50 -1.19
CA ILE A 167 -4.67 37.41 -1.40
C ILE A 167 -4.32 36.06 -2.05
N ILE A 168 -4.99 34.99 -1.60
CA ILE A 168 -4.76 33.64 -2.15
C ILE A 168 -5.21 33.58 -3.62
N GLU A 169 -6.36 34.18 -3.94
CA GLU A 169 -6.86 34.22 -5.32
C GLU A 169 -5.96 35.06 -6.22
N ASP A 170 -5.47 36.19 -5.74
CA ASP A 170 -4.50 37.01 -6.46
C ASP A 170 -3.18 36.23 -6.69
N ALA A 171 -2.66 35.57 -5.64
CA ALA A 171 -1.44 34.78 -5.76
C ALA A 171 -1.57 33.60 -6.76
N LYS A 172 -2.74 32.96 -6.86
CA LYS A 172 -3.00 31.93 -7.86
C LYS A 172 -2.92 32.50 -9.29
N SER A 173 -3.37 33.75 -9.50
CA SER A 173 -3.29 34.39 -10.83
C SER A 173 -1.87 34.65 -11.34
N HIS A 174 -0.88 34.61 -10.46
CA HIS A 174 0.53 34.76 -10.79
C HIS A 174 1.26 33.42 -11.06
N ILE A 175 0.57 32.28 -10.98
CA ILE A 175 1.15 30.98 -11.34
C ILE A 175 1.11 30.80 -12.85
N ASP A 176 2.21 30.30 -13.43
CA ASP A 176 2.25 29.94 -14.85
C ASP A 176 1.27 28.81 -15.15
N SER A 177 0.55 28.94 -16.27
CA SER A 177 -0.50 27.99 -16.71
C SER A 177 -0.03 26.53 -16.79
N ASP A 178 1.21 26.30 -17.17
CA ASP A 178 1.79 24.95 -17.29
C ASP A 178 2.02 24.30 -15.92
N ASN A 179 2.34 25.08 -14.90
CA ASN A 179 2.48 24.61 -13.54
C ASN A 179 1.11 24.38 -12.88
N GLU A 180 0.12 25.23 -13.19
CA GLU A 180 -1.25 25.04 -12.71
C GLU A 180 -1.87 23.74 -13.24
N GLN A 181 -1.77 23.50 -14.56
CA GLN A 181 -2.24 22.24 -15.17
C GLN A 181 -1.57 20.99 -14.56
N PHE A 182 -0.27 21.08 -14.28
CA PHE A 182 0.45 19.97 -13.66
C PHE A 182 -0.04 19.69 -12.22
N GLU A 183 -0.23 20.72 -11.41
CA GLU A 183 -0.78 20.58 -10.05
C GLU A 183 -2.25 20.08 -10.04
N ASP A 184 -3.04 20.43 -11.06
CA ASP A 184 -4.41 19.90 -11.23
C ASP A 184 -4.39 18.39 -11.53
N VAL A 185 -3.51 17.94 -12.41
CA VAL A 185 -3.31 16.51 -12.69
C VAL A 185 -2.88 15.76 -11.44
N LEU A 186 -1.94 16.31 -10.65
CA LEU A 186 -1.53 15.72 -9.38
C LEU A 186 -2.68 15.63 -8.38
N SER A 187 -3.54 16.64 -8.35
CA SER A 187 -4.72 16.68 -7.50
C SER A 187 -5.73 15.58 -7.85
N GLU A 188 -5.92 15.33 -9.14
CA GLU A 188 -6.79 14.26 -9.63
C GLU A 188 -6.22 12.87 -9.32
N ILE A 189 -4.91 12.66 -9.53
CA ILE A 189 -4.20 11.41 -9.17
C ILE A 189 -4.36 11.11 -7.69
N GLU A 190 -4.15 12.10 -6.82
CA GLU A 190 -4.31 11.96 -5.38
C GLU A 190 -5.75 11.58 -5.00
N ARG A 191 -6.74 12.23 -5.60
CA ARG A 191 -8.16 11.94 -5.38
C ARG A 191 -8.52 10.52 -5.79
N GLN A 192 -8.07 10.07 -6.96
CA GLN A 192 -8.29 8.71 -7.45
C GLN A 192 -7.63 7.67 -6.54
N ARG A 193 -6.43 7.95 -6.06
CA ARG A 193 -5.73 7.08 -5.14
C ARG A 193 -6.50 6.89 -3.82
N ILE A 194 -6.98 7.99 -3.21
CA ILE A 194 -7.78 7.92 -1.99
C ILE A 194 -9.05 7.07 -2.22
N GLN A 195 -9.66 7.19 -3.41
CA GLN A 195 -10.81 6.37 -3.77
C GLN A 195 -10.43 4.88 -3.89
N ILE A 196 -9.31 4.58 -4.55
CA ILE A 196 -8.79 3.20 -4.68
C ILE A 196 -8.49 2.58 -3.31
N GLU A 197 -7.88 3.32 -2.38
CA GLU A 197 -7.63 2.83 -1.02
C GLU A 197 -8.95 2.46 -0.30
N LYS A 198 -9.97 3.32 -0.37
CA LYS A 198 -11.31 3.04 0.19
C LYS A 198 -11.96 1.82 -0.44
N ASP A 199 -11.85 1.69 -1.77
CA ASP A 199 -12.42 0.56 -2.50
C ASP A 199 -11.71 -0.75 -2.11
N GLN A 200 -10.38 -0.72 -1.94
CA GLN A 200 -9.61 -1.88 -1.47
C GLN A 200 -10.00 -2.32 -0.05
N GLU A 201 -10.21 -1.38 0.87
CA GLU A 201 -10.72 -1.69 2.21
C GLU A 201 -12.10 -2.33 2.14
N THR A 202 -12.99 -1.78 1.31
CA THR A 202 -14.34 -2.32 1.09
C THR A 202 -14.29 -3.73 0.50
N ILE A 203 -13.44 -3.96 -0.49
CA ILE A 203 -13.22 -5.28 -1.09
C ILE A 203 -12.69 -6.29 -0.06
N ALA A 204 -11.78 -5.86 0.82
CA ALA A 204 -11.26 -6.73 1.88
C ALA A 204 -12.37 -7.18 2.85
N VAL A 205 -13.27 -6.26 3.23
CA VAL A 205 -14.45 -6.57 4.05
C VAL A 205 -15.37 -7.55 3.33
N TYR A 206 -15.71 -7.29 2.06
CA TYR A 206 -16.57 -8.20 1.28
C TYR A 206 -15.95 -9.59 1.09
N LYS A 207 -14.65 -9.69 0.83
CA LYS A 207 -13.95 -10.98 0.76
C LYS A 207 -14.08 -11.77 2.06
N SER A 208 -13.96 -11.11 3.21
CA SER A 208 -14.15 -11.74 4.52
C SER A 208 -15.59 -12.25 4.70
N GLN A 209 -16.58 -11.42 4.35
CA GLN A 209 -18.00 -11.80 4.42
C GLN A 209 -18.35 -12.97 3.50
N ILE A 210 -17.85 -12.95 2.25
CA ILE A 210 -18.05 -14.04 1.30
C ILE A 210 -17.46 -15.35 1.84
N LYS A 211 -16.26 -15.30 2.43
CA LYS A 211 -15.61 -16.47 3.01
C LYS A 211 -16.44 -17.06 4.16
N SER A 212 -16.97 -16.22 5.03
CA SER A 212 -17.84 -16.66 6.14
C SER A 212 -19.16 -17.25 5.61
N LEU A 213 -19.82 -16.57 4.68
CA LEU A 213 -21.07 -17.01 4.08
C LEU A 213 -20.92 -18.36 3.34
N LYS A 214 -19.81 -18.54 2.61
CA LYS A 214 -19.48 -19.81 1.96
C LYS A 214 -19.36 -20.94 2.97
N ARG A 215 -18.66 -20.71 4.08
CA ARG A 215 -18.53 -21.70 5.15
C ARG A 215 -19.88 -22.06 5.78
N ASP A 216 -20.72 -21.08 6.04
CA ASP A 216 -22.06 -21.29 6.60
C ASP A 216 -22.96 -22.07 5.63
N TYR A 217 -22.84 -21.78 4.34
CA TYR A 217 -23.56 -22.50 3.29
C TYR A 217 -23.12 -23.98 3.21
N GLU A 218 -21.82 -24.25 3.23
CA GLU A 218 -21.25 -25.60 3.24
C GLU A 218 -21.76 -26.40 4.44
N LEU A 219 -21.72 -25.83 5.66
CA LEU A 219 -22.23 -26.47 6.88
C LEU A 219 -23.74 -26.73 6.82
N LYS A 220 -24.53 -25.81 6.28
CA LYS A 220 -25.97 -26.02 6.11
C LYS A 220 -26.26 -27.11 5.08
N THR A 221 -25.53 -27.16 4.00
CA THR A 221 -25.68 -28.18 2.95
C THR A 221 -25.34 -29.56 3.49
N GLU A 222 -24.25 -29.67 4.27
CA GLU A 222 -23.88 -30.94 4.94
C GLU A 222 -24.97 -31.43 5.88
N LYS A 223 -25.48 -30.57 6.76
CA LYS A 223 -26.59 -30.91 7.66
C LYS A 223 -27.87 -31.35 6.92
N LEU A 224 -28.21 -30.68 5.83
CA LEU A 224 -29.35 -31.04 5.01
C LEU A 224 -29.18 -32.42 4.36
N ASN A 225 -27.98 -32.71 3.85
CA ASN A 225 -27.67 -34.03 3.30
C ASN A 225 -27.74 -35.13 4.35
N GLU A 226 -27.21 -34.91 5.56
CA GLU A 226 -27.33 -35.87 6.67
C GLU A 226 -28.79 -36.12 7.07
N GLN A 227 -29.61 -35.07 7.14
CA GLN A 227 -31.04 -35.20 7.45
C GLN A 227 -31.76 -35.97 6.34
N ARG A 228 -31.51 -35.66 5.08
CA ARG A 228 -32.07 -36.38 3.94
C ARG A 228 -31.72 -37.86 4.00
N ASP A 229 -30.45 -38.18 4.23
CA ASP A 229 -30.00 -39.58 4.28
C ASP A 229 -30.61 -40.35 5.47
N LYS A 230 -30.77 -39.71 6.63
CA LYS A 230 -31.50 -40.29 7.78
C LYS A 230 -32.97 -40.59 7.46
N ILE A 231 -33.66 -39.64 6.80
CA ILE A 231 -35.06 -39.82 6.39
C ILE A 231 -35.19 -40.97 5.38
N LEU A 232 -34.30 -41.01 4.38
CA LEU A 232 -34.30 -42.06 3.36
C LEU A 232 -34.00 -43.43 3.93
N ASN A 233 -33.06 -43.55 4.86
CA ASN A 233 -32.76 -44.82 5.54
C ASN A 233 -33.93 -45.28 6.38
N LYS A 234 -34.52 -44.38 7.18
CA LYS A 234 -35.71 -44.71 7.96
C LYS A 234 -36.90 -45.20 7.11
N ALA A 235 -37.17 -44.50 5.99
CA ALA A 235 -38.21 -44.91 5.06
C ALA A 235 -37.92 -46.27 4.39
N ARG A 236 -36.65 -46.59 4.12
CA ARG A 236 -36.23 -47.89 3.62
C ARG A 236 -36.44 -48.99 4.67
N GLU A 237 -36.07 -48.77 5.92
CA GLU A 237 -36.27 -49.70 7.04
C GLU A 237 -37.77 -49.98 7.23
N GLU A 238 -38.61 -48.93 7.28
CA GLU A 238 -40.06 -49.08 7.39
C GLU A 238 -40.67 -49.86 6.20
N ALA A 239 -40.20 -49.60 4.97
CA ALA A 239 -40.64 -50.34 3.79
C ALA A 239 -40.25 -51.84 3.85
N VAL A 240 -39.06 -52.16 4.32
CA VAL A 240 -38.60 -53.53 4.51
C VAL A 240 -39.45 -54.24 5.58
N ASP A 241 -39.76 -53.59 6.70
CA ASP A 241 -40.60 -54.17 7.77
C ASP A 241 -42.04 -54.43 7.30
N ILE A 242 -42.64 -53.49 6.55
CA ILE A 242 -43.97 -53.68 5.93
C ILE A 242 -43.97 -54.86 4.94
N LEU A 243 -42.95 -54.99 4.09
CA LEU A 243 -42.85 -56.11 3.14
C LEU A 243 -42.67 -57.45 3.86
N LYS A 244 -41.94 -57.48 4.96
CA LYS A 244 -41.76 -58.69 5.78
C LYS A 244 -43.06 -59.12 6.45
N GLU A 245 -43.79 -58.19 7.06
CA GLU A 245 -45.10 -58.45 7.68
C GLU A 245 -46.12 -58.91 6.66
N ALA A 246 -46.17 -58.28 5.48
CA ALA A 246 -47.06 -58.72 4.38
C ALA A 246 -46.71 -60.12 3.89
N LYS A 247 -45.41 -60.46 3.80
CA LYS A 247 -44.97 -61.82 3.42
C LYS A 247 -45.34 -62.84 4.49
N GLU A 248 -45.12 -62.58 5.76
CA GLU A 248 -45.50 -63.47 6.88
C GLU A 248 -47.02 -63.73 6.88
N THR A 249 -47.80 -62.66 6.68
CA THR A 249 -49.26 -62.76 6.58
C THR A 249 -49.69 -63.59 5.37
N ALA A 250 -49.09 -63.43 4.25
CA ALA A 250 -49.37 -64.25 3.06
C ALA A 250 -48.98 -65.71 3.25
N ASP A 251 -47.83 -65.98 3.86
CA ASP A 251 -47.37 -67.34 4.11
C ASP A 251 -48.34 -68.08 5.17
N GLU A 252 -48.83 -67.37 6.16
CA GLU A 252 -49.83 -67.89 7.09
C GLU A 252 -51.16 -68.15 6.41
N ALA A 253 -51.63 -67.26 5.54
CA ALA A 253 -52.85 -67.50 4.77
C ALA A 253 -52.73 -68.72 3.86
N ILE A 254 -51.58 -68.88 3.15
CA ILE A 254 -51.30 -70.05 2.32
C ILE A 254 -51.26 -71.31 3.17
N LYS A 255 -50.64 -71.34 4.35
CA LYS A 255 -50.62 -72.47 5.23
C LYS A 255 -52.04 -72.83 5.72
N THR A 256 -52.86 -71.86 6.01
CA THR A 256 -54.23 -72.03 6.42
C THR A 256 -55.09 -72.64 5.30
N ILE A 257 -55.00 -72.11 4.09
CA ILE A 257 -55.68 -72.64 2.90
C ILE A 257 -55.24 -74.08 2.63
N ASN A 258 -53.96 -74.38 2.68
CA ASN A 258 -53.43 -75.73 2.48
C ASN A 258 -53.93 -76.74 3.59
N LYS A 259 -54.10 -76.26 4.80
CA LYS A 259 -54.62 -77.08 5.91
C LYS A 259 -56.11 -77.43 5.73
N TYR A 260 -56.93 -76.46 5.30
CA TYR A 260 -58.36 -76.71 5.06
C TYR A 260 -58.61 -77.41 3.70
N GLY A 261 -57.75 -77.17 2.66
CA GLY A 261 -57.87 -77.90 1.39
C GLY A 261 -57.57 -79.40 1.48
N LYS A 262 -56.72 -79.80 2.43
CA LYS A 262 -56.44 -81.23 2.67
C LYS A 262 -57.51 -81.94 3.45
N SER A 263 -58.40 -81.26 4.22
CA SER A 263 -59.50 -81.89 4.98
C SER A 263 -60.79 -82.00 4.16
N GLY A 264 -60.89 -81.51 2.95
CA GLY A 264 -62.06 -81.58 2.07
C GLY A 264 -62.06 -82.71 1.08
N ASN A 265 -61.08 -83.64 1.07
CA ASN A 265 -60.98 -84.71 0.10
C ASN A 265 -61.10 -86.15 0.76
N THR A 266 -62.03 -86.29 1.75
CA THR A 266 -62.41 -87.60 2.32
C THR A 266 -63.90 -87.63 2.38
N ARG A 267 -64.57 -87.89 1.28
CA ARG A 267 -65.84 -88.59 1.10
C ARG A 267 -65.92 -89.10 -0.34
#